data_6a3c5fa969fd161c9ab0c8bfb4d63f4b
#
_entry.id   6a3c5fa969fd161c9ab0c8bfb4d63f4b
#
_cell.length_a   1.000
_cell.length_b   1.000
_cell.length_c   1.000
_cell.angle_alpha   90.00
_cell.angle_beta   90.00
_cell.angle_gamma   90.00
#
_symmetry.space_group_name_H-M   'P 1'
#
loop_
_entity.id
_entity.type
_entity.pdbx_description
1 polymer ?
#
loop_
_entity_poly.entity_id
_entity_poly.type
_entity_poly.pdbx_seq_one_letter_code
_entity_poly.pdbx_strand_id
1 'polypeptide(L)'
;MHDKNRKLTFRQEVRLEDRGAVERLVRATGFFSEEEHLIAVELVDERLAKGEASGYSFLFAEGENRLLGYTCFGPIPGSLHSYDLYWIAVDPKKQGRGLGKELMARSERLMR
;
A
#
# COMPACT_ATOMS: atom_id res chain seq x y z
N MET A 1 -16.21 3.74 23.95
CA MET A 1 -15.60 3.83 23.47
C MET A 1 -14.75 3.57 22.89
N HIS A 2 -14.39 3.34 22.62
CA HIS A 2 -13.60 3.21 22.21
C HIS A 2 -12.80 3.13 21.32
N ASP A 3 -12.27 3.35 21.14
CA ASP A 3 -11.28 3.72 20.22
C ASP A 3 -10.18 2.78 20.06
N LYS A 4 -10.09 1.79 20.83
CA LYS A 4 -9.10 0.76 20.68
C LYS A 4 -9.26 0.05 19.37
N ASN A 5 -10.43 0.05 18.80
CA ASN A 5 -10.66 -0.58 17.51
C ASN A 5 -10.17 0.26 16.37
N ARG A 6 -9.75 1.47 16.66
CA ARG A 6 -9.29 2.35 15.62
C ARG A 6 -7.80 2.49 15.59
N LYS A 7 -7.14 1.71 16.42
CA LYS A 7 -5.71 1.74 16.45
C LYS A 7 -5.17 1.20 15.14
N LEU A 8 -4.33 2.00 14.51
CA LEU A 8 -3.71 1.62 13.26
C LEU A 8 -2.27 1.27 13.49
N THR A 9 -1.78 0.29 12.76
CA THR A 9 -0.35 0.01 12.71
C THR A 9 0.09 0.15 11.26
N PHE A 10 1.33 0.61 11.08
CA PHE A 10 1.89 0.79 9.76
C PHE A 10 3.09 -0.14 9.63
N ARG A 11 3.19 -0.81 8.50
CA ARG A 11 4.20 -1.84 8.30
C ARG A 11 4.78 -1.70 6.90
N GLN A 12 6.10 -1.83 6.80
CA GLN A 12 6.78 -1.82 5.50
C GLN A 12 7.14 -3.21 5.02
N GLU A 13 7.30 -4.15 5.93
CA GLU A 13 7.64 -5.51 5.55
C GLU A 13 6.53 -6.12 4.70
N VAL A 14 6.91 -6.73 3.57
CA VAL A 14 5.94 -7.37 2.69
C VAL A 14 5.90 -8.86 2.99
N ARG A 15 4.70 -9.40 3.13
CA ARG A 15 4.48 -10.79 3.50
C ARG A 15 3.68 -11.48 2.42
N LEU A 16 3.77 -12.81 2.41
CA LEU A 16 3.05 -13.59 1.41
C LEU A 16 1.54 -13.32 1.43
N GLU A 17 0.96 -13.20 2.63
CA GLU A 17 -0.48 -12.97 2.73
C GLU A 17 -0.90 -11.60 2.23
N ASP A 18 0.05 -10.70 2.00
CA ASP A 18 -0.29 -9.40 1.44
C ASP A 18 -0.80 -9.49 0.01
N ARG A 19 -0.44 -10.56 -0.71
CA ARG A 19 -0.97 -10.75 -2.06
C ARG A 19 -2.48 -10.75 -2.07
N GLY A 20 -3.07 -11.59 -1.24
CA GLY A 20 -4.53 -11.67 -1.17
C GLY A 20 -5.16 -10.44 -0.55
N ALA A 21 -4.48 -9.85 0.45
CA ALA A 21 -5.01 -8.67 1.11
C ALA A 21 -5.07 -7.48 0.16
N VAL A 22 -4.02 -7.30 -0.64
CA VAL A 22 -3.98 -6.23 -1.64
C VAL A 22 -5.06 -6.45 -2.68
N GLU A 23 -5.19 -7.67 -3.16
CA GLU A 23 -6.21 -7.96 -4.17
C GLU A 23 -7.61 -7.65 -3.66
N ARG A 24 -7.91 -8.08 -2.43
CA ARG A 24 -9.22 -7.79 -1.85
C ARG A 24 -9.46 -6.30 -1.72
N LEU A 25 -8.43 -5.58 -1.28
CA LEU A 25 -8.57 -4.15 -1.07
C LEU A 25 -8.81 -3.40 -2.38
N VAL A 26 -7.99 -3.66 -3.40
CA VAL A 26 -8.14 -2.93 -4.65
C VAL A 26 -9.47 -3.27 -5.32
N ARG A 27 -9.93 -4.52 -5.22
CA ARG A 27 -11.24 -4.87 -5.76
C ARG A 27 -12.36 -4.15 -5.01
N ALA A 28 -12.22 -4.01 -3.71
CA ALA A 28 -13.25 -3.37 -2.89
C ALA A 28 -13.40 -1.89 -3.20
N THR A 29 -12.35 -1.23 -3.71
CA THR A 29 -12.46 0.20 -4.03
C THR A 29 -13.39 0.47 -5.19
N GLY A 30 -13.53 -0.50 -6.10
CA GLY A 30 -14.37 -0.32 -7.28
C GLY A 30 -13.78 0.59 -8.34
N PHE A 31 -12.57 1.09 -8.12
CA PHE A 31 -11.94 2.03 -9.04
C PHE A 31 -11.16 1.39 -10.16
N PHE A 32 -10.64 0.19 -9.94
CA PHE A 32 -9.62 -0.38 -10.80
C PHE A 32 -10.20 -1.47 -11.69
N SER A 33 -9.65 -1.60 -12.90
CA SER A 33 -10.06 -2.64 -13.82
C SER A 33 -9.52 -3.99 -13.36
N GLU A 34 -10.01 -5.06 -13.99
CA GLU A 34 -9.51 -6.39 -13.68
C GLU A 34 -8.01 -6.50 -13.93
N GLU A 35 -7.54 -5.90 -15.02
CA GLU A 35 -6.11 -5.90 -15.32
C GLU A 35 -5.31 -5.19 -14.25
N GLU A 36 -5.86 -4.09 -13.73
CA GLU A 36 -5.19 -3.36 -12.68
C GLU A 36 -5.15 -4.13 -11.37
N HIS A 37 -6.16 -4.95 -11.10
CA HIS A 37 -6.11 -5.81 -9.92
C HIS A 37 -4.92 -6.78 -10.01
N LEU A 38 -4.69 -7.31 -11.19
CA LEU A 38 -3.56 -8.22 -11.40
C LEU A 38 -2.23 -7.51 -11.25
N ILE A 39 -2.15 -6.28 -11.77
CA ILE A 39 -0.92 -5.50 -11.66
C ILE A 39 -0.60 -5.22 -10.20
N ALA A 40 -1.61 -4.87 -9.42
CA ALA A 40 -1.38 -4.58 -7.99
C ALA A 40 -0.76 -5.79 -7.29
N VAL A 41 -1.25 -6.99 -7.59
CA VAL A 41 -0.70 -8.20 -6.99
C VAL A 41 0.71 -8.47 -7.51
N GLU A 42 0.94 -8.22 -8.81
CA GLU A 42 2.26 -8.44 -9.40
C GLU A 42 3.33 -7.61 -8.72
N LEU A 43 3.01 -6.38 -8.30
CA LEU A 43 3.97 -5.55 -7.61
C LEU A 43 4.38 -6.17 -6.28
N VAL A 44 3.41 -6.75 -5.58
CA VAL A 44 3.71 -7.48 -4.33
C VAL A 44 4.60 -8.67 -4.63
N ASP A 45 4.27 -9.43 -5.69
CA ASP A 45 5.04 -10.61 -6.06
C ASP A 45 6.48 -10.23 -6.40
N GLU A 46 6.69 -9.13 -7.11
CA GLU A 46 8.03 -8.68 -7.45
C GLU A 46 8.84 -8.37 -6.20
N ARG A 47 8.20 -7.68 -5.25
CA ARG A 47 8.89 -7.36 -4.01
C ARG A 47 9.23 -8.61 -3.22
N LEU A 48 8.31 -9.57 -3.18
CA LEU A 48 8.58 -10.83 -2.49
C LEU A 48 9.71 -11.61 -3.12
N ALA A 49 9.78 -11.58 -4.45
CA ALA A 49 10.79 -12.35 -5.18
C ALA A 49 12.16 -11.68 -5.14
N LYS A 50 12.22 -10.37 -5.24
CA LYS A 50 13.48 -9.66 -5.46
C LYS A 50 13.90 -8.75 -4.32
N GLY A 51 13.05 -8.57 -3.33
CA GLY A 51 13.37 -7.69 -2.22
C GLY A 51 13.59 -6.26 -2.68
N GLU A 52 14.61 -5.62 -2.14
CA GLU A 52 14.89 -4.24 -2.50
C GLU A 52 15.26 -4.09 -3.97
N ALA A 53 15.81 -5.13 -4.58
CA ALA A 53 16.17 -5.08 -5.98
C ALA A 53 14.97 -4.92 -6.89
N SER A 54 13.76 -5.18 -6.39
CA SER A 54 12.55 -4.99 -7.18
C SER A 54 12.30 -3.52 -7.49
N GLY A 55 12.82 -2.61 -6.67
CA GLY A 55 12.53 -1.19 -6.80
C GLY A 55 11.20 -0.77 -6.21
N TYR A 56 10.46 -1.71 -5.60
CA TYR A 56 9.15 -1.39 -5.01
C TYR A 56 9.23 -1.42 -3.50
N SER A 57 8.72 -0.37 -2.88
CA SER A 57 8.56 -0.30 -1.43
C SER A 57 7.08 -0.17 -1.13
N PHE A 58 6.69 -0.64 0.04
CA PHE A 58 5.29 -0.63 0.43
C PHE A 58 5.13 -0.04 1.82
N LEU A 59 3.98 0.55 2.04
CA LEU A 59 3.56 0.93 3.38
C LEU A 59 2.12 0.47 3.54
N PHE A 60 1.92 -0.44 4.48
CA PHE A 60 0.60 -1.02 4.75
C PHE A 60 0.03 -0.42 6.02
N ALA A 61 -1.23 -0.05 5.98
CA ALA A 61 -1.95 0.41 7.16
C ALA A 61 -2.94 -0.68 7.55
N GLU A 62 -2.80 -1.18 8.75
CA GLU A 62 -3.61 -2.29 9.25
C GLU A 62 -4.38 -1.87 10.48
N GLY A 63 -5.57 -2.41 10.62
CA GLY A 63 -6.41 -2.23 11.79
C GLY A 63 -7.60 -3.15 11.65
N GLU A 64 -8.25 -3.42 12.77
CA GLU A 64 -9.43 -4.29 12.74
C GLU A 64 -9.12 -5.64 12.10
N ASN A 65 -7.88 -6.10 12.30
CA ASN A 65 -7.42 -7.41 11.81
C ASN A 65 -7.44 -7.54 10.29
N ARG A 66 -7.27 -6.42 9.58
CA ARG A 66 -7.24 -6.48 8.12
C ARG A 66 -6.48 -5.29 7.56
N LEU A 67 -6.18 -5.37 6.28
CA LEU A 67 -5.53 -4.29 5.57
C LEU A 67 -6.55 -3.21 5.25
N LEU A 68 -6.28 -2.00 5.70
CA LEU A 68 -7.19 -0.87 5.50
C LEU A 68 -6.73 0.07 4.39
N GLY A 69 -5.46 0.05 4.08
CA GLY A 69 -4.93 0.87 3.00
C GLY A 69 -3.47 0.59 2.79
N TYR A 70 -2.94 1.01 1.65
CA TYR A 70 -1.51 0.85 1.42
C TYR A 70 -1.04 1.76 0.31
N THR A 71 0.28 1.95 0.26
CA THR A 71 0.93 2.61 -0.86
C THR A 71 2.04 1.72 -1.38
N CYS A 72 2.36 1.88 -2.66
CA CYS A 72 3.53 1.29 -3.28
C CYS A 72 4.29 2.41 -3.97
N PHE A 73 5.58 2.50 -3.71
CA PHE A 73 6.38 3.60 -4.22
C PHE A 73 7.81 3.11 -4.50
N GLY A 74 8.58 3.92 -5.18
CA GLY A 74 9.95 3.56 -5.47
C GLY A 74 10.66 4.65 -6.24
N PRO A 75 11.96 4.46 -6.49
CA PRO A 75 12.73 5.48 -7.20
C PRO A 75 12.33 5.57 -8.66
N ILE A 76 12.43 6.77 -9.19
CA ILE A 76 12.20 6.98 -10.61
C ILE A 76 13.45 6.49 -11.35
N PRO A 77 13.31 5.59 -12.32
CA PRO A 77 14.47 5.09 -13.04
C PRO A 77 15.26 6.24 -13.67
N GLY A 78 16.57 6.18 -13.52
CA GLY A 78 17.46 7.20 -14.07
C GLY A 78 17.62 8.41 -13.20
N SER A 79 16.96 8.47 -12.07
CA SER A 79 17.09 9.58 -11.12
C SER A 79 17.73 9.09 -9.85
N LEU A 80 18.63 9.89 -9.27
CA LEU A 80 19.30 9.49 -8.05
C LEU A 80 18.48 9.81 -6.80
N HIS A 81 17.61 10.80 -6.87
CA HIS A 81 16.97 11.31 -5.67
C HIS A 81 15.46 11.46 -5.79
N SER A 82 14.88 11.04 -6.89
CA SER A 82 13.44 11.21 -7.09
C SER A 82 12.72 9.89 -6.91
N TYR A 83 11.57 9.95 -6.25
CA TYR A 83 10.72 8.80 -6.01
C TYR A 83 9.34 9.07 -6.59
N ASP A 84 8.62 8.02 -6.89
CA ASP A 84 7.29 8.11 -7.43
C ASP A 84 6.35 7.23 -6.64
N LEU A 85 5.11 7.66 -6.53
CA LEU A 85 4.06 6.85 -5.94
C LEU A 85 3.42 6.06 -7.07
N TYR A 86 3.55 4.75 -7.02
CA TYR A 86 3.02 3.88 -8.06
C TYR A 86 1.57 3.49 -7.80
N TRP A 87 1.19 3.41 -6.53
CA TRP A 87 -0.13 2.89 -6.19
C TRP A 87 -0.56 3.38 -4.81
N ILE A 88 -1.85 3.68 -4.69
CA ILE A 88 -2.45 3.94 -3.38
C ILE A 88 -3.88 3.41 -3.40
N ALA A 89 -4.28 2.74 -2.36
CA ALA A 89 -5.64 2.25 -2.20
C ALA A 89 -6.04 2.33 -0.74
N VAL A 90 -7.29 2.71 -0.49
CA VAL A 90 -7.84 2.83 0.86
C VAL A 90 -9.20 2.15 0.86
N ASP A 91 -9.45 1.35 1.89
CA ASP A 91 -10.73 0.68 2.07
C ASP A 91 -11.86 1.71 1.96
N PRO A 92 -12.89 1.45 1.14
CA PRO A 92 -13.97 2.42 0.98
C PRO A 92 -14.62 2.85 2.28
N LYS A 93 -14.68 1.96 3.27
CA LYS A 93 -15.27 2.28 4.56
C LYS A 93 -14.41 3.23 5.38
N LYS A 94 -13.16 3.41 4.98
CA LYS A 94 -12.23 4.29 5.69
C LYS A 94 -11.88 5.54 4.89
N GLN A 95 -12.43 5.67 3.71
CA GLN A 95 -12.19 6.88 2.92
C GLN A 95 -12.89 8.07 3.57
N GLY A 96 -12.30 9.24 3.39
CA GLY A 96 -12.83 10.44 3.99
C GLY A 96 -12.47 10.62 5.46
N ARG A 97 -11.65 9.75 6.02
CA ARG A 97 -11.28 9.81 7.42
C ARG A 97 -9.80 10.11 7.64
N GLY A 98 -9.13 10.53 6.58
CA GLY A 98 -7.74 10.95 6.70
C GLY A 98 -6.71 9.85 6.52
N LEU A 99 -7.13 8.60 6.32
CA LEU A 99 -6.15 7.53 6.17
C LEU A 99 -5.30 7.69 4.92
N GLY A 100 -5.92 8.10 3.81
CA GLY A 100 -5.17 8.35 2.59
C GLY A 100 -4.12 9.42 2.78
N LYS A 101 -4.48 10.50 3.45
CA LYS A 101 -3.53 11.57 3.75
C LYS A 101 -2.40 11.09 4.64
N GLU A 102 -2.73 10.27 5.62
CA GLU A 102 -1.71 9.73 6.52
C GLU A 102 -0.75 8.84 5.76
N LEU A 103 -1.28 7.97 4.89
CA LEU A 103 -0.44 7.10 4.08
C LEU A 103 0.48 7.91 3.19
N MET A 104 -0.05 8.95 2.55
CA MET A 104 0.76 9.80 1.70
C MET A 104 1.86 10.50 2.48
N ALA A 105 1.51 11.08 3.63
CA ALA A 105 2.48 11.80 4.43
C ALA A 105 3.60 10.89 4.90
N ARG A 106 3.25 9.69 5.37
CA ARG A 106 4.26 8.74 5.83
C ARG A 106 5.11 8.23 4.68
N SER A 107 4.48 7.97 3.52
CA SER A 107 5.23 7.51 2.36
C SER A 107 6.21 8.56 1.89
N GLU A 108 5.80 9.82 1.89
CA GLU A 108 6.69 10.90 1.48
C GLU A 108 7.91 11.00 2.39
N ARG A 109 7.71 10.78 3.68
CA ARG A 109 8.85 10.78 4.60
C ARG A 109 9.80 9.62 4.30
N LEU A 110 9.26 8.48 3.92
CA LEU A 110 10.07 7.32 3.59
C LEU A 110 10.82 7.49 2.27
N MET A 111 10.31 8.33 1.38
CA MET A 111 10.94 8.57 0.09
C MET A 111 12.12 9.55 0.17
N ARG A 112 12.36 10.15 1.31
CA ARG A 112 13.43 11.16 1.46
C ARG A 112 14.79 10.57 1.78
#